data_1e53879b64ab557a79bb7c281a15d6c9
#
_entry.id   1e53879b64ab557a79bb7c281a15d6c9
#
_cell.length_a   1.000
_cell.length_b   1.000
_cell.length_c   1.000
_cell.angle_alpha   90.00
_cell.angle_beta   90.00
_cell.angle_gamma   90.00
#
_symmetry.space_group_name_H-M   'P 1'
#
loop_
_entity.id
_entity.type
_entity.pdbx_description
1 polymer ?
#
loop_
_entity_poly.entity_id
_entity_poly.type
_entity_poly.pdbx_seq_one_letter_code
_entity_poly.pdbx_strand_id
1 'polypeptide(L)'
;MVSARLRLLSFNIQVGLHTKHYAHYVTRAWQHVMPSRSMHHNLDRIAELMRDFDFVAIQEADAGSLRSHYVNQLEYLAQRAGFNHFGLSVTRDLKPVAQHCLGYLSRNAPVRSVEHVLPTTIPGRRAMTVELPASAGGLTVLITHLSLGPRTQKRQLHFLSELVPHDRPSALIGDLNCGPEDLRCHPGLMRSGLWVSAGTPPTFPSWRPRRCLDHILVSPDIRVVSLAALPHTFSDHRPLAAEIDVPLAA
;
A
#
# COMPACT_ATOMS: atom_id res chain seq x y z
N MET A 1 -15.14 5.12 25.07
CA MET A 1 -15.68 4.90 23.71
C MET A 1 -15.26 3.49 23.27
N VAL A 2 -16.19 2.74 22.68
CA VAL A 2 -15.89 1.42 22.11
C VAL A 2 -15.14 1.65 20.80
N SER A 3 -14.10 0.89 20.53
CA SER A 3 -13.29 0.99 19.32
C SER A 3 -13.08 -0.37 18.68
N ALA A 4 -12.98 -0.42 17.35
CA ALA A 4 -12.50 -1.56 16.61
C ALA A 4 -10.96 -1.48 16.55
N ARG A 5 -10.28 -2.55 16.95
CA ARG A 5 -8.84 -2.68 16.77
C ARG A 5 -8.55 -3.33 15.44
N LEU A 6 -7.74 -2.67 14.61
CA LEU A 6 -7.35 -3.16 13.29
C LEU A 6 -5.84 -3.17 13.12
N ARG A 7 -5.35 -4.22 12.48
CA ARG A 7 -3.94 -4.37 12.07
C ARG A 7 -3.84 -4.10 10.57
N LEU A 8 -3.14 -3.03 10.21
CA LEU A 8 -2.95 -2.57 8.83
C LEU A 8 -1.53 -2.86 8.36
N LEU A 9 -1.38 -3.23 7.10
CA LEU A 9 -0.09 -3.41 6.44
C LEU A 9 -0.04 -2.62 5.14
N SER A 10 1.05 -1.88 4.92
CA SER A 10 1.42 -1.33 3.60
C SER A 10 2.65 -2.06 3.09
N PHE A 11 2.60 -2.56 1.86
CA PHE A 11 3.74 -3.26 1.31
C PHE A 11 3.88 -3.10 -0.21
N ASN A 12 4.95 -2.43 -0.64
CA ASN A 12 5.42 -2.47 -2.02
C ASN A 12 6.17 -3.80 -2.23
N ILE A 13 5.56 -4.73 -2.99
CA ILE A 13 6.07 -6.11 -3.14
C ILE A 13 7.04 -6.28 -4.31
N GLN A 14 7.31 -5.23 -5.09
CA GLN A 14 8.21 -5.27 -6.25
C GLN A 14 7.95 -6.50 -7.13
N VAL A 15 6.68 -6.75 -7.49
CA VAL A 15 6.25 -7.93 -8.29
C VAL A 15 6.66 -9.29 -7.69
N GLY A 16 6.85 -9.35 -6.38
CA GLY A 16 7.33 -10.54 -5.70
C GLY A 16 8.83 -10.83 -5.92
N LEU A 17 9.61 -9.86 -6.38
CA LEU A 17 11.05 -10.00 -6.57
C LEU A 17 11.82 -9.77 -5.27
N HIS A 18 12.80 -10.62 -5.01
CA HIS A 18 13.66 -10.52 -3.84
C HIS A 18 14.94 -9.75 -4.17
N THR A 19 14.99 -8.45 -3.86
CA THR A 19 16.13 -7.58 -4.07
C THR A 19 16.90 -7.35 -2.77
N LYS A 20 18.19 -7.73 -2.72
CA LYS A 20 19.06 -7.62 -1.53
C LYS A 20 20.11 -6.53 -1.62
N HIS A 21 20.43 -6.05 -2.82
CA HIS A 21 21.49 -5.08 -3.09
C HIS A 21 21.17 -4.25 -4.33
N TYR A 22 21.66 -3.02 -4.39
CA TYR A 22 21.50 -2.17 -5.58
C TYR A 22 21.97 -2.82 -6.89
N ALA A 23 23.04 -3.65 -6.85
CA ALA A 23 23.49 -4.38 -8.02
C ALA A 23 22.42 -5.31 -8.63
N HIS A 24 21.42 -5.79 -7.85
CA HIS A 24 20.35 -6.63 -8.35
C HIS A 24 19.42 -5.90 -9.34
N TYR A 25 19.29 -4.58 -9.26
CA TYR A 25 18.54 -3.81 -10.25
C TYR A 25 19.12 -3.93 -11.66
N VAL A 26 20.46 -4.09 -11.76
CA VAL A 26 21.15 -4.26 -13.03
C VAL A 26 21.30 -5.75 -13.38
N THR A 27 21.82 -6.56 -12.46
CA THR A 27 22.16 -7.97 -12.72
C THR A 27 20.93 -8.86 -12.85
N ARG A 28 19.80 -8.46 -12.26
CA ARG A 28 18.52 -9.18 -12.30
C ARG A 28 17.40 -8.41 -13.00
N ALA A 29 17.74 -7.39 -13.80
CA ALA A 29 16.77 -6.60 -14.54
C ALA A 29 15.83 -7.47 -15.41
N TRP A 30 16.32 -8.60 -15.94
CA TRP A 30 15.54 -9.56 -16.70
C TRP A 30 14.38 -10.20 -15.90
N GLN A 31 14.50 -10.32 -14.57
CA GLN A 31 13.43 -10.87 -13.71
C GLN A 31 12.21 -9.95 -13.63
N HIS A 32 12.36 -8.66 -13.94
CA HIS A 32 11.23 -7.74 -14.06
C HIS A 32 10.38 -8.01 -15.32
N VAL A 33 10.88 -8.82 -16.25
CA VAL A 33 10.25 -9.10 -17.54
C VAL A 33 9.96 -10.59 -17.72
N MET A 34 10.79 -11.47 -17.12
CA MET A 34 10.69 -12.93 -17.31
C MET A 34 10.19 -13.63 -16.04
N PRO A 35 9.39 -14.69 -16.21
CA PRO A 35 8.91 -15.50 -15.10
C PRO A 35 10.06 -16.14 -14.30
N SER A 36 9.89 -16.23 -12.96
CA SER A 36 10.88 -16.84 -12.07
C SER A 36 10.24 -17.73 -11.01
N ARG A 37 10.75 -18.95 -10.85
CA ARG A 37 10.30 -19.87 -9.78
C ARG A 37 10.53 -19.29 -8.38
N SER A 38 11.57 -18.47 -8.20
CA SER A 38 11.86 -17.82 -6.93
C SER A 38 10.78 -16.81 -6.53
N MET A 39 10.04 -16.24 -7.49
CA MET A 39 8.95 -15.32 -7.24
C MET A 39 7.80 -15.98 -6.46
N HIS A 40 7.36 -17.17 -6.87
CA HIS A 40 6.27 -17.89 -6.17
C HIS A 40 6.64 -18.21 -4.73
N HIS A 41 7.86 -18.72 -4.50
CA HIS A 41 8.34 -18.97 -3.14
C HIS A 41 8.38 -17.69 -2.30
N ASN A 42 8.76 -16.57 -2.89
CA ASN A 42 8.74 -15.28 -2.19
C ASN A 42 7.31 -14.80 -1.91
N LEU A 43 6.37 -14.99 -2.85
CA LEU A 43 4.95 -14.69 -2.64
C LEU A 43 4.34 -15.54 -1.51
N ASP A 44 4.71 -16.81 -1.37
CA ASP A 44 4.27 -17.65 -0.26
C ASP A 44 4.72 -17.09 1.10
N ARG A 45 5.97 -16.61 1.19
CA ARG A 45 6.50 -15.97 2.42
C ARG A 45 5.81 -14.63 2.70
N ILE A 46 5.50 -13.88 1.67
CA ILE A 46 4.73 -12.62 1.76
C ILE A 46 3.31 -12.92 2.26
N ALA A 47 2.67 -13.95 1.71
CA ALA A 47 1.34 -14.36 2.14
C ALA A 47 1.30 -14.80 3.61
N GLU A 48 2.32 -15.53 4.07
CA GLU A 48 2.45 -15.94 5.47
C GLU A 48 2.51 -14.73 6.41
N LEU A 49 3.33 -13.72 6.06
CA LEU A 49 3.36 -12.47 6.81
C LEU A 49 1.99 -11.77 6.86
N MET A 50 1.26 -11.77 5.75
CA MET A 50 -0.03 -11.06 5.64
C MET A 50 -1.14 -11.66 6.49
N ARG A 51 -1.04 -12.92 6.91
CA ARG A 51 -2.07 -13.64 7.69
C ARG A 51 -2.47 -12.93 8.98
N ASP A 52 -1.55 -12.18 9.56
CA ASP A 52 -1.75 -11.52 10.85
C ASP A 52 -2.45 -10.16 10.76
N PHE A 53 -2.87 -9.73 9.57
CA PHE A 53 -3.44 -8.41 9.35
C PHE A 53 -4.93 -8.47 8.99
N ASP A 54 -5.65 -7.37 9.29
CA ASP A 54 -7.07 -7.22 8.95
C ASP A 54 -7.24 -6.57 7.57
N PHE A 55 -6.30 -5.69 7.23
CA PHE A 55 -6.25 -4.98 5.95
C PHE A 55 -4.82 -4.82 5.44
N VAL A 56 -4.59 -5.15 4.18
CA VAL A 56 -3.28 -5.06 3.51
C VAL A 56 -3.40 -4.20 2.26
N ALA A 57 -2.63 -3.12 2.20
CA ALA A 57 -2.45 -2.31 0.99
C ALA A 57 -1.18 -2.76 0.26
N ILE A 58 -1.32 -3.15 -1.01
CA ILE A 58 -0.24 -3.71 -1.83
C ILE A 58 0.06 -2.78 -2.99
N GLN A 59 1.34 -2.46 -3.19
CA GLN A 59 1.84 -1.71 -4.32
C GLN A 59 2.78 -2.59 -5.15
N GLU A 60 2.88 -2.26 -6.45
CA GLU A 60 3.73 -2.95 -7.43
C GLU A 60 3.47 -4.46 -7.53
N ALA A 61 2.22 -4.88 -7.55
CA ALA A 61 1.85 -6.24 -7.91
C ALA A 61 1.66 -6.39 -9.43
N ASP A 62 1.51 -7.63 -9.88
CA ASP A 62 1.13 -7.98 -11.25
C ASP A 62 -0.27 -8.60 -11.30
N ALA A 63 -1.10 -8.10 -12.21
CA ALA A 63 -2.49 -8.54 -12.35
C ALA A 63 -2.66 -9.79 -13.26
N GLY A 64 -1.57 -10.45 -13.65
CA GLY A 64 -1.60 -11.66 -14.47
C GLY A 64 -1.03 -11.47 -15.87
N SER A 65 0.26 -11.20 -15.96
CA SER A 65 1.01 -11.09 -17.22
C SER A 65 2.04 -12.21 -17.38
N LEU A 66 2.77 -12.21 -18.50
CA LEU A 66 3.81 -13.20 -18.78
C LEU A 66 4.84 -13.29 -17.64
N ARG A 67 5.32 -12.15 -17.10
CA ARG A 67 6.33 -12.14 -16.03
C ARG A 67 5.86 -12.78 -14.72
N SER A 68 4.55 -12.83 -14.47
CA SER A 68 3.95 -13.49 -13.30
C SER A 68 3.42 -14.89 -13.61
N HIS A 69 3.78 -15.50 -14.74
CA HIS A 69 3.17 -16.73 -15.24
C HIS A 69 1.65 -16.64 -15.39
N TYR A 70 1.13 -15.46 -15.75
CA TYR A 70 -0.30 -15.17 -15.84
C TYR A 70 -1.05 -15.30 -14.51
N VAL A 71 -0.32 -15.31 -13.39
CA VAL A 71 -0.89 -15.33 -12.04
C VAL A 71 -1.24 -13.91 -11.62
N ASN A 72 -2.49 -13.69 -11.24
CA ASN A 72 -2.90 -12.48 -10.53
C ASN A 72 -2.35 -12.56 -9.10
N GLN A 73 -1.32 -11.74 -8.81
CA GLN A 73 -0.62 -11.82 -7.53
C GLN A 73 -1.49 -11.42 -6.34
N LEU A 74 -2.46 -10.49 -6.50
CA LEU A 74 -3.37 -10.16 -5.41
C LEU A 74 -4.31 -11.32 -5.06
N GLU A 75 -4.88 -11.95 -6.07
CA GLU A 75 -5.74 -13.13 -5.88
C GLU A 75 -4.95 -14.27 -5.24
N TYR A 76 -3.74 -14.54 -5.73
CA TYR A 76 -2.85 -15.54 -5.16
C TYR A 76 -2.55 -15.28 -3.68
N LEU A 77 -2.17 -14.04 -3.34
CA LEU A 77 -1.88 -13.64 -1.95
C LEU A 77 -3.14 -13.73 -1.08
N ALA A 78 -4.31 -13.32 -1.59
CA ALA A 78 -5.57 -13.43 -0.86
C ALA A 78 -5.88 -14.87 -0.49
N GLN A 79 -5.81 -15.78 -1.47
CA GLN A 79 -6.05 -17.22 -1.25
C GLN A 79 -5.06 -17.83 -0.26
N ARG A 80 -3.76 -17.53 -0.41
CA ARG A 80 -2.70 -18.08 0.44
C ARG A 80 -2.70 -17.54 1.87
N ALA A 81 -3.05 -16.27 2.04
CA ALA A 81 -3.12 -15.62 3.35
C ALA A 81 -4.49 -15.75 4.02
N GLY A 82 -5.50 -16.32 3.35
CA GLY A 82 -6.83 -16.55 3.90
C GLY A 82 -7.68 -15.27 3.98
N PHE A 83 -7.55 -14.36 3.01
CA PHE A 83 -8.43 -13.21 2.88
C PHE A 83 -9.61 -13.55 1.98
N ASN A 84 -10.81 -13.20 2.42
CA ASN A 84 -12.04 -13.42 1.65
C ASN A 84 -12.33 -12.31 0.63
N HIS A 85 -11.73 -11.13 0.82
CA HIS A 85 -11.99 -9.96 -0.01
C HIS A 85 -10.69 -9.36 -0.50
N PHE A 86 -10.63 -9.06 -1.79
CA PHE A 86 -9.54 -8.33 -2.40
C PHE A 86 -10.06 -7.46 -3.55
N GLY A 87 -9.32 -6.42 -3.89
CA GLY A 87 -9.56 -5.60 -5.06
C GLY A 87 -8.25 -5.08 -5.62
N LEU A 88 -8.23 -4.82 -6.91
CA LEU A 88 -7.05 -4.29 -7.59
C LEU A 88 -7.42 -3.19 -8.59
N SER A 89 -6.46 -2.32 -8.85
CA SER A 89 -6.51 -1.30 -9.89
C SER A 89 -5.27 -1.43 -10.76
N VAL A 90 -5.47 -1.66 -12.07
CA VAL A 90 -4.37 -1.76 -13.03
C VAL A 90 -3.80 -0.37 -13.28
N THR A 91 -2.57 -0.14 -12.86
CA THR A 91 -1.89 1.14 -12.97
C THR A 91 -1.22 1.32 -14.32
N ARG A 92 -0.59 0.27 -14.84
CA ARG A 92 0.06 0.30 -16.15
C ARG A 92 -0.11 -1.05 -16.84
N ASP A 93 -0.75 -1.04 -18.00
CA ASP A 93 -0.95 -2.23 -18.83
C ASP A 93 0.06 -2.26 -19.97
N LEU A 94 0.98 -3.23 -19.90
CA LEU A 94 2.01 -3.50 -20.91
C LEU A 94 1.90 -4.96 -21.39
N LYS A 95 0.64 -5.43 -21.54
CA LYS A 95 0.39 -6.81 -22.04
C LYS A 95 1.11 -7.07 -23.35
N PRO A 96 1.57 -8.33 -23.55
CA PRO A 96 1.42 -9.46 -22.64
C PRO A 96 2.49 -9.51 -21.52
N VAL A 97 3.49 -8.62 -21.53
CA VAL A 97 4.74 -8.75 -20.75
C VAL A 97 4.54 -8.42 -19.28
N ALA A 98 3.87 -7.30 -18.97
CA ALA A 98 3.68 -6.81 -17.62
C ALA A 98 2.32 -6.12 -17.44
N GLN A 99 1.68 -6.34 -16.31
CA GLN A 99 0.43 -5.66 -15.94
C GLN A 99 0.53 -5.18 -14.48
N HIS A 100 1.12 -4.00 -14.30
CA HIS A 100 1.29 -3.42 -12.98
C HIS A 100 -0.06 -3.07 -12.34
N CYS A 101 -0.21 -3.38 -11.07
CA CYS A 101 -1.38 -3.00 -10.29
C CYS A 101 -1.01 -2.62 -8.86
N LEU A 102 -1.93 -1.93 -8.21
CA LEU A 102 -2.02 -1.79 -6.77
C LEU A 102 -3.36 -2.38 -6.31
N GLY A 103 -3.49 -2.66 -5.02
CA GLY A 103 -4.75 -3.16 -4.51
C GLY A 103 -4.73 -3.43 -3.02
N TYR A 104 -5.74 -4.15 -2.56
CA TYR A 104 -5.90 -4.49 -1.16
C TYR A 104 -6.35 -5.94 -0.96
N LEU A 105 -6.06 -6.44 0.24
CA LEU A 105 -6.67 -7.62 0.83
C LEU A 105 -7.40 -7.17 2.09
N SER A 106 -8.60 -7.70 2.35
CA SER A 106 -9.39 -7.34 3.53
C SER A 106 -10.09 -8.56 4.12
N ARG A 107 -10.09 -8.65 5.46
CA ARG A 107 -10.91 -9.65 6.18
C ARG A 107 -12.36 -9.22 6.25
N ASN A 108 -12.60 -7.92 6.38
CA ASN A 108 -13.94 -7.35 6.36
C ASN A 108 -14.41 -7.14 4.92
N ALA A 109 -15.67 -7.49 4.62
CA ALA A 109 -16.27 -7.18 3.34
C ALA A 109 -16.35 -5.65 3.15
N PRO A 110 -15.70 -5.07 2.14
CA PRO A 110 -15.82 -3.65 1.87
C PRO A 110 -17.27 -3.30 1.48
N VAL A 111 -17.78 -2.20 2.01
CA VAL A 111 -19.08 -1.63 1.62
C VAL A 111 -19.01 -1.06 0.22
N ARG A 112 -17.85 -0.43 -0.09
CA ARG A 112 -17.59 0.21 -1.38
C ARG A 112 -16.10 0.20 -1.69
N SER A 113 -15.76 0.07 -2.97
CA SER A 113 -14.41 0.30 -3.48
C SER A 113 -14.48 1.11 -4.77
N VAL A 114 -13.67 2.18 -4.85
CA VAL A 114 -13.65 3.11 -5.99
C VAL A 114 -12.22 3.33 -6.45
N GLU A 115 -12.01 3.25 -7.76
CA GLU A 115 -10.72 3.56 -8.38
C GLU A 115 -10.66 5.03 -8.80
N HIS A 116 -9.49 5.66 -8.63
CA HIS A 116 -9.21 7.03 -9.02
C HIS A 116 -7.96 7.11 -9.87
N VAL A 117 -8.04 7.85 -10.99
CA VAL A 117 -6.86 8.18 -11.80
C VAL A 117 -6.18 9.40 -11.18
N LEU A 118 -4.92 9.25 -10.79
CA LEU A 118 -4.17 10.35 -10.20
C LEU A 118 -3.66 11.34 -11.26
N PRO A 119 -3.61 12.63 -10.95
CA PRO A 119 -3.02 13.63 -11.84
C PRO A 119 -1.52 13.34 -12.02
N THR A 120 -1.11 13.09 -13.27
CA THR A 120 0.27 12.76 -13.61
C THR A 120 0.58 13.12 -15.05
N THR A 121 1.85 13.44 -15.34
CA THR A 121 2.34 13.67 -16.70
C THR A 121 2.62 12.35 -17.44
N ILE A 122 2.99 11.30 -16.69
CA ILE A 122 3.25 9.98 -17.24
C ILE A 122 2.11 9.07 -16.74
N PRO A 123 1.26 8.53 -17.61
CA PRO A 123 0.16 7.64 -17.21
C PRO A 123 0.62 6.45 -16.36
N GLY A 124 -0.26 5.96 -15.49
CA GLY A 124 -0.01 4.76 -14.73
C GLY A 124 0.08 4.96 -13.22
N ARG A 125 -0.49 6.04 -12.69
CA ARG A 125 -0.68 6.21 -11.24
C ARG A 125 -2.16 6.28 -10.91
N ARG A 126 -2.57 5.48 -9.94
CA ARG A 126 -3.95 5.36 -9.47
C ARG A 126 -3.99 5.36 -7.95
N ALA A 127 -5.18 5.59 -7.42
CA ALA A 127 -5.52 5.35 -6.03
C ALA A 127 -6.81 4.54 -5.96
N MET A 128 -7.05 3.92 -4.82
CA MET A 128 -8.32 3.28 -4.49
C MET A 128 -8.83 3.82 -3.16
N THR A 129 -10.11 4.10 -3.09
CA THR A 129 -10.82 4.35 -1.83
C THR A 129 -11.62 3.10 -1.48
N VAL A 130 -11.42 2.57 -0.29
CA VAL A 130 -12.09 1.37 0.23
C VAL A 130 -12.81 1.71 1.52
N GLU A 131 -14.13 1.58 1.54
CA GLU A 131 -14.96 1.82 2.72
C GLU A 131 -15.22 0.50 3.43
N LEU A 132 -14.77 0.40 4.68
CA LEU A 132 -14.99 -0.77 5.53
C LEU A 132 -16.33 -0.66 6.29
N PRO A 133 -16.90 -1.78 6.73
CA PRO A 133 -18.20 -1.79 7.42
C PRO A 133 -18.11 -1.15 8.82
N ALA A 134 -19.26 -0.86 9.40
CA ALA A 134 -19.37 -0.30 10.75
C ALA A 134 -18.68 -1.16 11.82
N SER A 135 -18.63 -2.50 11.66
CA SER A 135 -17.88 -3.40 12.54
C SER A 135 -16.37 -3.12 12.56
N ALA A 136 -15.84 -2.47 11.53
CA ALA A 136 -14.46 -1.98 11.42
C ALA A 136 -14.39 -0.45 11.62
N GLY A 137 -15.35 0.14 12.34
CA GLY A 137 -15.43 1.57 12.61
C GLY A 137 -15.86 2.42 11.41
N GLY A 138 -16.36 1.83 10.32
CA GLY A 138 -16.65 2.57 9.09
C GLY A 138 -15.42 3.21 8.43
N LEU A 139 -14.23 2.66 8.70
CA LEU A 139 -12.96 3.20 8.24
C LEU A 139 -12.89 3.31 6.71
N THR A 140 -12.55 4.50 6.22
CA THR A 140 -12.22 4.70 4.81
C THR A 140 -10.70 4.61 4.61
N VAL A 141 -10.26 3.66 3.79
CA VAL A 141 -8.84 3.48 3.47
C VAL A 141 -8.57 3.97 2.04
N LEU A 142 -7.69 4.96 1.91
CA LEU A 142 -7.15 5.42 0.64
C LEU A 142 -5.82 4.70 0.40
N ILE A 143 -5.70 4.00 -0.73
CA ILE A 143 -4.50 3.26 -1.11
C ILE A 143 -3.89 3.92 -2.32
N THR A 144 -2.58 4.12 -2.32
CA THR A 144 -1.89 4.73 -3.45
C THR A 144 -0.43 4.29 -3.58
N HIS A 145 0.13 4.58 -4.75
CA HIS A 145 1.57 4.58 -5.02
C HIS A 145 1.90 5.84 -5.84
N LEU A 146 2.55 6.83 -5.22
CA LEU A 146 2.81 8.11 -5.83
C LEU A 146 3.97 8.09 -6.84
N SER A 147 4.00 9.09 -7.68
CA SER A 147 5.10 9.34 -8.62
C SER A 147 6.39 9.73 -7.89
N LEU A 148 7.55 9.57 -8.55
CA LEU A 148 8.85 9.92 -7.97
C LEU A 148 9.14 11.43 -7.96
N GLY A 149 8.51 12.21 -8.86
CA GLY A 149 8.81 13.63 -9.02
C GLY A 149 8.06 14.53 -8.03
N PRO A 150 8.74 15.43 -7.27
CA PRO A 150 8.14 16.23 -6.20
C PRO A 150 6.94 17.08 -6.64
N ARG A 151 7.01 17.68 -7.83
CA ARG A 151 5.89 18.50 -8.38
C ARG A 151 4.65 17.67 -8.65
N THR A 152 4.82 16.44 -9.15
CA THR A 152 3.71 15.52 -9.41
C THR A 152 3.15 14.98 -8.10
N GLN A 153 4.01 14.63 -7.13
CA GLN A 153 3.61 14.21 -5.80
C GLN A 153 2.72 15.25 -5.11
N LYS A 154 3.11 16.53 -5.15
CA LYS A 154 2.30 17.62 -4.56
C LYS A 154 0.89 17.68 -5.16
N ARG A 155 0.75 17.54 -6.49
CA ARG A 155 -0.57 17.51 -7.14
C ARG A 155 -1.37 16.26 -6.78
N GLN A 156 -0.70 15.11 -6.70
CA GLN A 156 -1.33 13.84 -6.31
C GLN A 156 -1.79 13.86 -4.85
N LEU A 157 -0.97 14.38 -3.94
CA LEU A 157 -1.35 14.54 -2.54
C LEU A 157 -2.52 15.53 -2.36
N HIS A 158 -2.55 16.61 -3.15
CA HIS A 158 -3.68 17.53 -3.15
C HIS A 158 -4.96 16.83 -3.58
N PHE A 159 -4.92 16.10 -4.71
CA PHE A 159 -6.06 15.32 -5.18
C PHE A 159 -6.53 14.29 -4.15
N LEU A 160 -5.60 13.54 -3.54
CA LEU A 160 -5.92 12.56 -2.51
C LEU A 160 -6.54 13.20 -1.27
N SER A 161 -6.09 14.40 -0.88
CA SER A 161 -6.65 15.11 0.26
C SER A 161 -8.11 15.53 0.06
N GLU A 162 -8.54 15.72 -1.19
CA GLU A 162 -9.94 16.01 -1.54
C GLU A 162 -10.84 14.75 -1.49
N LEU A 163 -10.25 13.56 -1.55
CA LEU A 163 -10.98 12.29 -1.43
C LEU A 163 -11.18 11.84 0.02
N VAL A 164 -10.54 12.50 0.99
CA VAL A 164 -10.67 12.17 2.40
C VAL A 164 -12.03 12.64 2.92
N PRO A 165 -12.91 11.73 3.36
CA PRO A 165 -14.17 12.13 3.95
C PRO A 165 -13.94 12.84 5.30
N HIS A 166 -14.77 13.85 5.61
CA HIS A 166 -14.69 14.62 6.86
C HIS A 166 -15.60 14.07 7.96
N ASP A 167 -16.49 13.15 7.61
CA ASP A 167 -17.57 12.65 8.47
C ASP A 167 -17.29 11.25 9.05
N ARG A 168 -16.12 10.67 8.74
CA ARG A 168 -15.77 9.34 9.20
C ARG A 168 -14.26 9.12 9.31
N PRO A 169 -13.82 8.13 10.12
CA PRO A 169 -12.41 7.76 10.25
C PRO A 169 -11.77 7.41 8.91
N SER A 170 -10.55 7.91 8.69
CA SER A 170 -9.86 7.73 7.41
C SER A 170 -8.39 7.43 7.58
N ALA A 171 -7.84 6.60 6.68
CA ALA A 171 -6.42 6.31 6.58
C ALA A 171 -5.94 6.44 5.13
N LEU A 172 -4.78 7.06 4.91
CA LEU A 172 -4.05 7.04 3.62
C LEU A 172 -2.82 6.17 3.77
N ILE A 173 -2.74 5.14 2.93
CA ILE A 173 -1.75 4.08 3.04
C ILE A 173 -1.04 3.87 1.71
N GLY A 174 0.29 3.72 1.72
CA GLY A 174 1.03 3.32 0.54
C GLY A 174 2.46 3.81 0.48
N ASP A 175 3.10 3.52 -0.65
CA ASP A 175 4.39 4.08 -1.03
C ASP A 175 4.17 5.48 -1.61
N LEU A 176 4.42 6.50 -0.77
CA LEU A 176 4.23 7.89 -1.15
C LEU A 176 5.46 8.50 -1.81
N ASN A 177 6.58 7.75 -1.89
CA ASN A 177 7.83 8.18 -2.53
C ASN A 177 8.39 9.53 -2.03
N CYS A 178 7.94 10.03 -0.89
CA CYS A 178 8.37 11.29 -0.26
C CYS A 178 8.60 11.09 1.24
N GLY A 179 9.33 12.02 1.84
CA GLY A 179 9.64 11.95 3.26
C GLY A 179 8.49 12.45 4.15
N PRO A 180 8.53 12.16 5.46
CA PRO A 180 7.50 12.58 6.40
C PRO A 180 7.37 14.11 6.51
N GLU A 181 8.44 14.87 6.31
CA GLU A 181 8.42 16.32 6.33
C GLU A 181 7.62 16.91 5.16
N ASP A 182 7.77 16.33 3.95
CA ASP A 182 6.99 16.74 2.78
C ASP A 182 5.48 16.54 3.01
N LEU A 183 5.12 15.48 3.72
CA LEU A 183 3.73 15.17 4.06
C LEU A 183 3.18 16.11 5.15
N ARG A 184 3.95 16.35 6.22
CA ARG A 184 3.54 17.26 7.33
C ARG A 184 3.31 18.68 6.84
N CYS A 185 4.12 19.15 5.88
CA CYS A 185 4.02 20.51 5.34
C CYS A 185 3.03 20.62 4.17
N HIS A 186 2.37 19.54 3.74
CA HIS A 186 1.48 19.59 2.59
C HIS A 186 0.12 20.21 2.95
N PRO A 187 -0.26 21.39 2.34
CA PRO A 187 -1.45 22.13 2.79
C PRO A 187 -2.76 21.34 2.64
N GLY A 188 -2.88 20.48 1.64
CA GLY A 188 -4.06 19.64 1.43
C GLY A 188 -4.21 18.62 2.56
N LEU A 189 -3.14 17.90 2.91
CA LEU A 189 -3.17 16.91 4.00
C LEU A 189 -3.46 17.58 5.36
N MET A 190 -2.89 18.75 5.61
CA MET A 190 -3.21 19.52 6.83
C MET A 190 -4.70 19.87 6.90
N ARG A 191 -5.32 20.28 5.80
CA ARG A 191 -6.76 20.59 5.77
C ARG A 191 -7.64 19.35 5.88
N SER A 192 -7.23 18.21 5.31
CA SER A 192 -7.99 16.97 5.43
C SER A 192 -7.92 16.34 6.82
N GLY A 193 -7.06 16.86 7.70
CA GLY A 193 -6.85 16.32 9.04
C GLY A 193 -5.97 15.06 9.08
N LEU A 194 -5.53 14.52 7.94
CA LEU A 194 -4.63 13.38 7.94
C LEU A 194 -3.25 13.77 8.45
N TRP A 195 -2.76 13.03 9.42
CA TRP A 195 -1.45 13.29 10.02
C TRP A 195 -0.50 12.09 9.92
N VAL A 196 0.79 12.40 9.81
CA VAL A 196 1.88 11.44 9.80
C VAL A 196 2.29 11.17 11.24
N SER A 197 2.27 9.91 11.66
CA SER A 197 2.72 9.50 12.99
C SER A 197 4.15 9.98 13.25
N ALA A 198 4.41 10.50 14.44
CA ALA A 198 5.76 10.78 14.88
C ALA A 198 6.57 9.46 14.93
N GLY A 199 7.80 9.48 14.38
CA GLY A 199 8.65 8.29 14.39
C GLY A 199 8.33 7.28 13.28
N THR A 200 7.74 7.69 12.15
CA THR A 200 7.63 6.82 10.97
C THR A 200 9.00 6.19 10.64
N PRO A 201 9.11 4.85 10.70
CA PRO A 201 10.39 4.18 10.52
C PRO A 201 10.82 4.16 9.05
N PRO A 202 12.14 4.11 8.76
CA PRO A 202 12.62 3.95 7.41
C PRO A 202 12.30 2.55 6.86
N THR A 203 11.82 2.52 5.61
CA THR A 203 11.40 1.29 4.91
C THR A 203 12.29 0.94 3.72
N PHE A 204 12.99 1.92 3.15
CA PHE A 204 13.78 1.75 1.93
C PHE A 204 15.26 2.12 2.11
N PRO A 205 16.21 1.36 1.50
CA PRO A 205 16.02 0.03 0.96
C PRO A 205 15.93 -1.01 2.08
N SER A 206 15.20 -2.11 1.87
CA SER A 206 14.85 -3.08 2.92
C SER A 206 16.06 -3.67 3.66
N TRP A 207 17.19 -3.89 2.97
CA TRP A 207 18.43 -4.44 3.53
C TRP A 207 19.26 -3.44 4.36
N ARG A 208 19.03 -2.14 4.19
CA ARG A 208 19.67 -1.05 4.96
C ARG A 208 18.77 0.19 4.97
N PRO A 209 17.66 0.18 5.72
CA PRO A 209 16.67 1.25 5.64
C PRO A 209 17.24 2.60 6.03
N ARG A 210 16.99 3.61 5.19
CA ARG A 210 17.44 4.99 5.39
C ARG A 210 16.38 6.02 5.02
N ARG A 211 15.37 5.63 4.22
CA ARG A 211 14.33 6.53 3.72
C ARG A 211 12.96 6.01 4.16
N CYS A 212 12.14 6.93 4.66
CA CYS A 212 10.74 6.68 4.97
C CYS A 212 9.93 7.02 3.71
N LEU A 213 9.58 6.04 2.90
CA LEU A 213 8.82 6.22 1.65
C LEU A 213 7.40 5.67 1.76
N ASP A 214 7.23 4.65 2.60
CA ASP A 214 5.95 4.03 2.89
C ASP A 214 5.34 4.70 4.12
N HIS A 215 4.06 5.00 4.05
CA HIS A 215 3.37 5.75 5.09
C HIS A 215 1.98 5.20 5.37
N ILE A 216 1.55 5.36 6.62
CA ILE A 216 0.17 5.18 7.09
C ILE A 216 -0.18 6.47 7.81
N LEU A 217 -0.99 7.32 7.16
CA LEU A 217 -1.54 8.54 7.74
C LEU A 217 -2.96 8.25 8.20
N VAL A 218 -3.38 8.84 9.30
CA VAL A 218 -4.72 8.61 9.85
C VAL A 218 -5.40 9.93 10.22
N SER A 219 -6.73 9.93 10.26
CA SER A 219 -7.52 11.05 10.77
C SER A 219 -7.38 11.17 12.31
N PRO A 220 -7.66 12.35 12.89
CA PRO A 220 -7.41 12.64 14.31
C PRO A 220 -8.19 11.77 15.31
N ASP A 221 -9.30 11.22 14.89
CA ASP A 221 -10.16 10.33 15.68
C ASP A 221 -9.60 8.89 15.82
N ILE A 222 -8.61 8.54 15.01
CA ILE A 222 -7.95 7.23 15.06
C ILE A 222 -6.73 7.30 15.99
N ARG A 223 -6.66 6.37 16.94
CA ARG A 223 -5.49 6.19 17.78
C ARG A 223 -4.53 5.18 17.17
N VAL A 224 -3.32 5.61 16.84
CA VAL A 224 -2.23 4.70 16.44
C VAL A 224 -1.64 4.08 17.72
N VAL A 225 -1.78 2.77 17.85
CA VAL A 225 -1.26 1.97 18.97
C VAL A 225 0.19 1.62 18.76
N SER A 226 0.52 1.18 17.53
CA SER A 226 1.90 0.89 17.12
C SER A 226 2.10 1.17 15.63
N LEU A 227 3.34 1.51 15.27
CA LEU A 227 3.78 1.67 13.89
C LEU A 227 5.21 1.13 13.76
N ALA A 228 5.45 0.16 12.88
CA ALA A 228 6.74 -0.48 12.74
C ALA A 228 7.04 -0.90 11.29
N ALA A 229 8.29 -0.70 10.84
CA ALA A 229 8.82 -1.37 9.66
C ALA A 229 9.27 -2.77 10.05
N LEU A 230 8.64 -3.79 9.48
CA LEU A 230 8.95 -5.18 9.81
C LEU A 230 10.30 -5.58 9.18
N PRO A 231 11.14 -6.36 9.88
CA PRO A 231 12.51 -6.65 9.46
C PRO A 231 12.58 -7.72 8.35
N HIS A 232 11.70 -7.62 7.34
CA HIS A 232 11.64 -8.53 6.20
C HIS A 232 12.23 -7.88 4.95
N THR A 233 12.97 -8.67 4.17
CA THR A 233 13.63 -8.25 2.93
C THR A 233 13.05 -8.98 1.72
N PHE A 234 11.72 -9.18 1.70
CA PHE A 234 11.02 -9.85 0.60
C PHE A 234 10.97 -9.02 -0.68
N SER A 235 11.12 -7.72 -0.55
CA SER A 235 11.15 -6.69 -1.57
C SER A 235 12.29 -5.73 -1.29
N ASP A 236 12.50 -4.72 -2.13
CA ASP A 236 13.37 -3.58 -1.84
C ASP A 236 12.79 -2.60 -0.80
N HIS A 237 11.49 -2.72 -0.49
CA HIS A 237 10.84 -2.05 0.64
C HIS A 237 10.65 -3.02 1.82
N ARG A 238 10.68 -2.49 3.05
CA ARG A 238 10.19 -3.20 4.23
C ARG A 238 8.69 -3.02 4.36
N PRO A 239 7.93 -4.07 4.75
CA PRO A 239 6.52 -3.91 5.08
C PRO A 239 6.36 -2.92 6.25
N LEU A 240 5.44 -1.97 6.13
CA LEU A 240 5.07 -1.03 7.18
C LEU A 240 3.76 -1.49 7.82
N ALA A 241 3.82 -1.85 9.09
CA ALA A 241 2.69 -2.34 9.88
C ALA A 241 2.21 -1.27 10.87
N ALA A 242 0.91 -1.15 11.05
CA ALA A 242 0.29 -0.34 12.09
C ALA A 242 -0.81 -1.12 12.81
N GLU A 243 -0.92 -0.92 14.11
CA GLU A 243 -2.08 -1.28 14.90
C GLU A 243 -2.81 0.00 15.28
N ILE A 244 -4.11 0.07 14.98
CA ILE A 244 -4.93 1.26 15.19
C ILE A 244 -6.21 0.92 15.95
N ASP A 245 -6.69 1.84 16.75
CA ASP A 245 -8.04 1.83 17.33
C ASP A 245 -8.91 2.84 16.57
N VAL A 246 -9.95 2.34 15.92
CA VAL A 246 -10.93 3.12 15.16
C VAL A 246 -12.19 3.25 16.02
N PRO A 247 -12.71 4.46 16.29
CA PRO A 247 -13.91 4.64 17.08
C PRO A 247 -15.09 3.97 16.36
N LEU A 248 -15.94 3.25 17.12
CA LEU A 248 -17.20 2.77 16.62
C LEU A 248 -18.25 3.88 16.72
N ALA A 249 -19.06 4.06 15.66
CA ALA A 249 -20.20 4.95 15.75
C ALA A 249 -21.14 4.47 16.86
N ALA A 250 -21.64 5.40 17.65
CA ALA A 250 -22.58 5.12 18.75
C ALA A 250 -23.95 4.68 18.23
#